data_e9971c8da8fe7343fe971eb52e3b5ddd
#
_entry.id   e9971c8da8fe7343fe971eb52e3b5ddd
#
_cell.length_a   1.000
_cell.length_b   1.000
_cell.length_c   1.000
_cell.angle_alpha   90.00
_cell.angle_beta   90.00
_cell.angle_gamma   90.00
#
_symmetry.space_group_name_H-M   'P 1'
#
loop_
_entity.id
_entity.type
_entity.pdbx_description
1 polymer ?
#
loop_
_entity_poly.entity_id
_entity_poly.type
_entity_poly.pdbx_seq_one_letter_code
_entity_poly.pdbx_strand_id
1 'polypeptide(L)'
;MGDKIISKKHAKNSGISTIPGVQDEIKSFEDAVKASKKIGFPLMIKASAGGGGKGMRIVYEEKELNDKFTSAKNEAKASFGDSRVFIEKFIEDPHHIEIQIIGDQFGNYLHLGERDCSIQRRNQKIIEESPSPFINSKIRNLMADQAILLAKSVEYFSAGTVEFIVDKNKDFYFLEMNTRLQVEHPVTELVSGIDLVELMIRISSKEKLKMKQNEISFEGCAMEARIYAEDPARDFMPSAGRLVKYNPPKQTSKKSEIIRNDTGVFEGSIISLHYDPMISKLCAWSKNRDLTIDLLNTAINSFEIEGIKNNLSFLSVILMNKSFRKGNFSTKFLEKEYPNAYQNYSLNNAELQKLSAAVLALYKNYEYLTTDNYYEFAQSEVIENKYFVDTSLNQFHLDWNFNDEIHEIKGKKNKVFKIKILHFSFSEPIELKINSEKLKFWCRKVTDGFYVRWNGFEGNIKIYPSHLSSYFTIVPRKSNINNSKEIVSPMPGLLVSLDIGIGDKIEVGQRLCAIEAMKMENVIYSERSGIIKSINFKLGDIMSDGDTILEFV
;
A
#
# COMPACT_ATOMS: atom_id res chain seq x y z
N MET A 1 -29.09 0.51 -2.45
CA MET A 1 -27.90 -0.38 -2.41
C MET A 1 -26.93 -0.05 -1.24
N GLY A 2 -27.08 1.07 -0.54
CA GLY A 2 -26.20 1.44 0.57
C GLY A 2 -26.35 0.63 1.87
N ASP A 3 -27.48 -0.02 2.14
CA ASP A 3 -27.68 -0.93 3.28
C ASP A 3 -27.31 -2.36 2.87
N LYS A 4 -26.37 -2.99 3.58
CA LYS A 4 -25.84 -4.33 3.22
C LYS A 4 -26.86 -5.45 3.34
N ILE A 5 -27.79 -5.39 4.32
CA ILE A 5 -28.84 -6.39 4.48
C ILE A 5 -29.82 -6.27 3.30
N ILE A 6 -30.26 -5.04 2.99
CA ILE A 6 -31.20 -4.78 1.90
C ILE A 6 -30.57 -5.14 0.56
N SER A 7 -29.32 -4.72 0.31
CA SER A 7 -28.63 -5.00 -0.95
C SER A 7 -28.44 -6.51 -1.19
N LYS A 8 -28.12 -7.29 -0.15
CA LYS A 8 -28.01 -8.75 -0.24
C LYS A 8 -29.35 -9.44 -0.50
N LYS A 9 -30.42 -9.01 0.16
CA LYS A 9 -31.77 -9.53 -0.11
C LYS A 9 -32.13 -9.27 -1.57
N HIS A 10 -31.87 -8.07 -2.04
CA HIS A 10 -32.16 -7.67 -3.42
C HIS A 10 -31.33 -8.49 -4.42
N ALA A 11 -30.04 -8.63 -4.18
CA ALA A 11 -29.16 -9.46 -5.01
C ALA A 11 -29.66 -10.92 -5.10
N LYS A 12 -30.00 -11.54 -3.97
CA LYS A 12 -30.50 -12.91 -3.94
C LYS A 12 -31.83 -13.07 -4.69
N ASN A 13 -32.76 -12.13 -4.49
CA ASN A 13 -34.05 -12.15 -5.17
C ASN A 13 -33.89 -11.97 -6.70
N SER A 14 -32.83 -11.32 -7.11
CA SER A 14 -32.46 -11.16 -8.53
C SER A 14 -31.64 -12.35 -9.08
N GLY A 15 -31.43 -13.42 -8.31
CA GLY A 15 -30.72 -14.62 -8.76
C GLY A 15 -29.19 -14.51 -8.71
N ILE A 16 -28.64 -13.53 -7.97
CA ILE A 16 -27.21 -13.31 -7.84
C ILE A 16 -26.65 -14.18 -6.72
N SER A 17 -25.47 -14.77 -6.93
CA SER A 17 -24.75 -15.57 -5.95
C SER A 17 -24.39 -14.74 -4.74
N THR A 18 -24.91 -15.09 -3.56
CA THR A 18 -24.61 -14.39 -2.29
C THR A 18 -23.91 -15.32 -1.32
N ILE A 19 -23.04 -14.78 -0.46
CA ILE A 19 -22.36 -15.56 0.57
C ILE A 19 -23.43 -16.27 1.42
N PRO A 20 -23.31 -17.60 1.66
CA PRO A 20 -24.24 -18.33 2.51
C PRO A 20 -24.32 -17.68 3.90
N GLY A 21 -25.53 -17.36 4.34
CA GLY A 21 -25.72 -16.66 5.60
C GLY A 21 -27.17 -16.36 5.92
N VAL A 22 -27.41 -15.70 7.05
CA VAL A 22 -28.72 -15.19 7.44
C VAL A 22 -28.89 -13.82 6.80
N GLN A 23 -29.99 -13.63 6.08
CA GLN A 23 -30.27 -12.38 5.36
C GLN A 23 -30.98 -11.32 6.20
N ASP A 24 -31.39 -11.70 7.39
CA ASP A 24 -32.07 -10.81 8.33
C ASP A 24 -31.11 -10.32 9.40
N GLU A 25 -31.49 -9.22 10.05
CA GLU A 25 -30.82 -8.74 11.23
C GLU A 25 -30.80 -9.82 12.33
N ILE A 26 -29.65 -10.03 12.94
CA ILE A 26 -29.50 -10.85 14.13
C ILE A 26 -29.79 -9.96 15.36
N LYS A 27 -30.97 -10.15 15.95
CA LYS A 27 -31.44 -9.29 17.02
C LYS A 27 -30.91 -9.69 18.40
N SER A 28 -30.82 -11.01 18.65
CA SER A 28 -30.40 -11.56 19.93
C SER A 28 -29.24 -12.54 19.82
N PHE A 29 -28.63 -12.88 20.95
CA PHE A 29 -27.56 -13.89 20.98
C PHE A 29 -28.10 -15.29 20.62
N GLU A 30 -29.34 -15.62 21.03
CA GLU A 30 -30.01 -16.87 20.67
C GLU A 30 -30.18 -17.01 19.14
N ASP A 31 -30.48 -15.90 18.45
CA ASP A 31 -30.55 -15.88 17.00
C ASP A 31 -29.16 -16.08 16.36
N ALA A 32 -28.11 -15.49 16.97
CA ALA A 32 -26.74 -15.71 16.53
C ALA A 32 -26.31 -17.17 16.65
N VAL A 33 -26.67 -17.85 17.75
CA VAL A 33 -26.41 -19.29 17.95
C VAL A 33 -27.18 -20.14 16.93
N LYS A 34 -28.45 -19.85 16.65
CA LYS A 34 -29.23 -20.56 15.60
C LYS A 34 -28.60 -20.37 14.24
N ALA A 35 -28.18 -19.15 13.91
CA ALA A 35 -27.49 -18.83 12.66
C ALA A 35 -26.16 -19.59 12.54
N SER A 36 -25.34 -19.62 13.58
CA SER A 36 -24.04 -20.31 13.57
C SER A 36 -24.16 -21.81 13.34
N LYS A 37 -25.18 -22.47 13.94
CA LYS A 37 -25.45 -23.90 13.71
C LYS A 37 -25.84 -24.20 12.27
N LYS A 38 -26.54 -23.27 11.59
CA LYS A 38 -26.98 -23.42 10.20
C LYS A 38 -25.83 -23.17 9.21
N ILE A 39 -24.98 -22.18 9.49
CA ILE A 39 -23.91 -21.72 8.58
C ILE A 39 -22.63 -22.54 8.77
N GLY A 40 -22.34 -22.93 10.02
CA GLY A 40 -21.08 -23.56 10.41
C GLY A 40 -19.92 -22.57 10.50
N PHE A 41 -18.92 -22.91 11.35
CA PHE A 41 -17.71 -22.11 11.51
C PHE A 41 -16.67 -22.38 10.40
N PRO A 42 -15.77 -21.44 10.10
CA PRO A 42 -15.75 -20.07 10.60
C PRO A 42 -16.88 -19.23 9.99
N LEU A 43 -17.33 -18.22 10.73
CA LEU A 43 -18.34 -17.27 10.29
C LEU A 43 -17.90 -15.82 10.52
N MET A 44 -18.59 -14.88 9.86
CA MET A 44 -18.32 -13.46 10.01
C MET A 44 -19.59 -12.73 10.43
N ILE A 45 -19.45 -11.93 11.48
CA ILE A 45 -20.46 -10.96 11.93
C ILE A 45 -20.14 -9.63 11.27
N LYS A 46 -21.14 -8.98 10.66
CA LYS A 46 -20.97 -7.70 9.96
C LYS A 46 -22.04 -6.69 10.37
N ALA A 47 -21.65 -5.42 10.53
CA ALA A 47 -22.59 -4.31 10.63
C ALA A 47 -23.38 -4.14 9.32
N SER A 48 -24.66 -3.79 9.42
CA SER A 48 -25.53 -3.50 8.26
C SER A 48 -25.14 -2.19 7.58
N ALA A 49 -24.84 -1.17 8.38
CA ALA A 49 -24.41 0.14 7.92
C ALA A 49 -22.88 0.25 7.85
N GLY A 50 -22.40 1.19 7.03
CA GLY A 50 -20.98 1.56 6.96
C GLY A 50 -20.11 0.68 6.05
N GLY A 51 -18.80 0.97 6.08
CA GLY A 51 -17.76 0.34 5.25
C GLY A 51 -16.41 0.36 5.94
N GLY A 52 -15.33 -0.01 5.21
CA GLY A 52 -13.97 0.05 5.72
C GLY A 52 -13.61 -0.97 6.80
N GLY A 53 -14.40 -2.06 6.95
CA GLY A 53 -14.09 -3.13 7.91
C GLY A 53 -14.55 -2.88 9.35
N LYS A 54 -15.07 -1.71 9.69
CA LYS A 54 -15.64 -1.43 11.02
C LYS A 54 -16.91 -2.26 11.27
N GLY A 55 -17.08 -2.78 12.47
CA GLY A 55 -18.21 -3.64 12.83
C GLY A 55 -18.13 -5.06 12.24
N MET A 56 -16.94 -5.53 11.88
CA MET A 56 -16.71 -6.88 11.36
C MET A 56 -15.92 -7.72 12.37
N ARG A 57 -16.41 -8.96 12.64
CA ARG A 57 -15.72 -9.91 13.53
C ARG A 57 -15.76 -11.32 12.95
N ILE A 58 -14.59 -11.95 12.85
CA ILE A 58 -14.48 -13.37 12.48
C ILE A 58 -14.65 -14.21 13.74
N VAL A 59 -15.46 -15.26 13.66
CA VAL A 59 -15.71 -16.20 14.75
C VAL A 59 -15.31 -17.59 14.25
N TYR A 60 -14.33 -18.19 14.90
CA TYR A 60 -13.82 -19.51 14.53
C TYR A 60 -14.53 -20.64 15.28
N GLU A 61 -15.04 -20.39 16.48
CA GLU A 61 -15.68 -21.37 17.33
C GLU A 61 -16.80 -20.77 18.19
N GLU A 62 -17.72 -21.61 18.65
CA GLU A 62 -18.95 -21.18 19.33
C GLU A 62 -18.67 -20.38 20.61
N LYS A 63 -17.59 -20.71 21.33
CA LYS A 63 -17.23 -20.00 22.58
C LYS A 63 -16.92 -18.51 22.38
N GLU A 64 -16.44 -18.12 21.19
CA GLU A 64 -16.12 -16.72 20.87
C GLU A 64 -17.35 -15.90 20.45
N LEU A 65 -18.47 -16.58 20.12
CA LEU A 65 -19.61 -15.97 19.43
C LEU A 65 -20.20 -14.80 20.23
N ASN A 66 -20.37 -14.97 21.56
CA ASN A 66 -21.01 -13.95 22.40
C ASN A 66 -20.21 -12.65 22.46
N ASP A 67 -18.91 -12.76 22.72
CA ASP A 67 -18.02 -11.60 22.86
C ASP A 67 -17.87 -10.86 21.54
N LYS A 68 -17.70 -11.62 20.45
CA LYS A 68 -17.57 -11.06 19.09
C LYS A 68 -18.89 -10.41 18.63
N PHE A 69 -20.04 -11.01 18.95
CA PHE A 69 -21.35 -10.45 18.62
C PHE A 69 -21.61 -9.12 19.34
N THR A 70 -21.36 -9.10 20.65
CA THR A 70 -21.50 -7.89 21.47
C THR A 70 -20.55 -6.78 21.01
N SER A 71 -19.29 -7.14 20.78
CA SER A 71 -18.28 -6.19 20.27
C SER A 71 -18.68 -5.59 18.93
N ALA A 72 -19.13 -6.42 17.97
CA ALA A 72 -19.55 -5.95 16.66
C ALA A 72 -20.74 -4.98 16.71
N LYS A 73 -21.75 -5.27 17.57
CA LYS A 73 -22.91 -4.38 17.77
C LYS A 73 -22.52 -3.04 18.40
N ASN A 74 -21.64 -3.07 19.40
CA ASN A 74 -21.18 -1.86 20.07
C ASN A 74 -20.38 -0.96 19.11
N GLU A 75 -19.47 -1.54 18.36
CA GLU A 75 -18.69 -0.79 17.37
C GLU A 75 -19.58 -0.24 16.24
N ALA A 76 -20.55 -1.03 15.75
CA ALA A 76 -21.49 -0.58 14.75
C ALA A 76 -22.31 0.63 15.23
N LYS A 77 -22.79 0.58 16.49
CA LYS A 77 -23.53 1.68 17.10
C LYS A 77 -22.65 2.93 17.27
N ALA A 78 -21.44 2.77 17.75
CA ALA A 78 -20.50 3.87 17.97
C ALA A 78 -20.08 4.55 16.65
N SER A 79 -19.76 3.74 15.62
CA SER A 79 -19.22 4.26 14.37
C SER A 79 -20.28 4.76 13.40
N PHE A 80 -21.49 4.17 13.41
CA PHE A 80 -22.52 4.42 12.38
C PHE A 80 -23.88 4.84 12.96
N GLY A 81 -24.03 4.87 14.28
CA GLY A 81 -25.32 5.13 14.93
C GLY A 81 -26.33 3.98 14.80
N ASP A 82 -25.97 2.89 14.13
CA ASP A 82 -26.84 1.74 13.81
C ASP A 82 -26.18 0.44 14.31
N SER A 83 -26.84 -0.26 15.24
CA SER A 83 -26.32 -1.48 15.87
C SER A 83 -26.71 -2.77 15.16
N ARG A 84 -27.41 -2.68 13.99
CA ARG A 84 -27.84 -3.86 13.26
C ARG A 84 -26.65 -4.63 12.70
N VAL A 85 -26.63 -5.94 12.97
CA VAL A 85 -25.61 -6.87 12.46
C VAL A 85 -26.28 -8.08 11.80
N PHE A 86 -25.55 -8.72 10.90
CA PHE A 86 -25.92 -9.99 10.26
C PHE A 86 -24.74 -10.96 10.28
N ILE A 87 -25.01 -12.25 10.02
CA ILE A 87 -24.01 -13.31 10.07
C ILE A 87 -23.98 -14.06 8.73
N GLU A 88 -22.77 -14.30 8.25
CA GLU A 88 -22.52 -15.07 7.03
C GLU A 88 -21.31 -15.99 7.17
N LYS A 89 -21.17 -16.94 6.24
CA LYS A 89 -19.98 -17.80 6.16
C LYS A 89 -18.75 -16.94 5.93
N PHE A 90 -17.70 -17.20 6.68
CA PHE A 90 -16.38 -16.61 6.40
C PHE A 90 -15.71 -17.40 5.28
N ILE A 91 -15.35 -16.70 4.22
CA ILE A 91 -14.57 -17.28 3.11
C ILE A 91 -13.11 -17.05 3.42
N GLU A 92 -12.35 -18.15 3.51
CA GLU A 92 -10.91 -18.09 3.84
C GLU A 92 -10.08 -17.80 2.59
N ASP A 93 -9.08 -16.92 2.75
CA ASP A 93 -8.12 -16.58 1.68
C ASP A 93 -8.76 -16.20 0.33
N PRO A 94 -9.80 -15.37 0.29
CA PRO A 94 -10.47 -15.05 -0.95
C PRO A 94 -9.69 -14.05 -1.78
N HIS A 95 -10.05 -13.96 -3.07
CA HIS A 95 -9.77 -12.78 -3.88
C HIS A 95 -10.92 -11.78 -3.78
N HIS A 96 -10.58 -10.50 -3.81
CA HIS A 96 -11.54 -9.40 -3.93
C HIS A 96 -11.51 -8.94 -5.39
N ILE A 97 -12.52 -9.34 -6.13
CA ILE A 97 -12.65 -9.03 -7.56
C ILE A 97 -13.94 -8.26 -7.78
N GLU A 98 -13.88 -7.23 -8.59
CA GLU A 98 -15.00 -6.35 -8.82
C GLU A 98 -15.23 -6.11 -10.31
N ILE A 99 -16.49 -5.94 -10.71
CA ILE A 99 -16.89 -5.67 -12.08
C ILE A 99 -17.29 -4.21 -12.22
N GLN A 100 -16.60 -3.50 -13.12
CA GLN A 100 -17.00 -2.15 -13.52
C GLN A 100 -18.23 -2.21 -14.41
N ILE A 101 -19.28 -1.53 -14.01
CA ILE A 101 -20.51 -1.37 -14.82
C ILE A 101 -20.72 0.10 -15.17
N ILE A 102 -21.46 0.32 -16.25
CA ILE A 102 -22.01 1.60 -16.62
C ILE A 102 -23.42 1.41 -17.20
N GLY A 103 -24.35 2.25 -16.77
CA GLY A 103 -25.74 2.23 -17.26
C GLY A 103 -26.19 3.62 -17.65
N ASP A 104 -27.12 3.72 -18.62
CA ASP A 104 -27.79 4.96 -18.96
C ASP A 104 -29.25 4.99 -18.50
N GLN A 105 -29.91 6.12 -18.61
CA GLN A 105 -31.31 6.31 -18.24
C GLN A 105 -32.30 5.64 -19.22
N PHE A 106 -31.80 5.00 -20.29
CA PHE A 106 -32.60 4.36 -21.33
C PHE A 106 -32.58 2.82 -21.24
N GLY A 107 -31.96 2.28 -20.17
CA GLY A 107 -31.91 0.84 -19.94
C GLY A 107 -30.77 0.13 -20.68
N ASN A 108 -29.77 0.85 -21.18
CA ASN A 108 -28.56 0.24 -21.74
C ASN A 108 -27.54 0.05 -20.61
N TYR A 109 -27.00 -1.16 -20.51
CA TYR A 109 -26.02 -1.54 -19.49
C TYR A 109 -24.83 -2.23 -20.14
N LEU A 110 -23.63 -1.85 -19.72
CA LEU A 110 -22.37 -2.42 -20.17
C LEU A 110 -21.49 -2.75 -18.96
N HIS A 111 -20.64 -3.75 -19.11
CA HIS A 111 -19.53 -3.98 -18.20
C HIS A 111 -18.20 -3.64 -18.88
N LEU A 112 -17.25 -3.12 -18.11
CA LEU A 112 -15.92 -2.75 -18.57
C LEU A 112 -14.83 -3.64 -17.95
N GLY A 113 -15.13 -4.93 -17.80
CA GLY A 113 -14.22 -5.92 -17.23
C GLY A 113 -14.11 -5.86 -15.71
N GLU A 114 -13.18 -6.64 -15.20
CA GLU A 114 -12.89 -6.74 -13.77
C GLU A 114 -11.63 -6.01 -13.36
N ARG A 115 -11.57 -5.75 -12.05
CA ARG A 115 -10.36 -5.38 -11.33
C ARG A 115 -10.12 -6.39 -10.20
N ASP A 116 -8.88 -6.76 -9.98
CA ASP A 116 -8.45 -7.52 -8.80
C ASP A 116 -7.91 -6.54 -7.75
N CYS A 117 -8.58 -6.47 -6.62
CA CYS A 117 -8.30 -5.57 -5.51
C CYS A 117 -7.85 -6.34 -4.26
N SER A 118 -7.27 -7.52 -4.44
CA SER A 118 -6.90 -8.41 -3.32
C SER A 118 -5.71 -7.92 -2.52
N ILE A 119 -4.83 -7.08 -3.09
CA ILE A 119 -3.71 -6.50 -2.34
C ILE A 119 -4.22 -5.36 -1.49
N GLN A 120 -4.51 -5.68 -0.23
CA GLN A 120 -5.09 -4.73 0.72
C GLN A 120 -4.55 -4.95 2.13
N ARG A 121 -4.57 -3.89 2.94
CA ARG A 121 -4.21 -3.91 4.35
C ARG A 121 -5.39 -3.41 5.18
N ARG A 122 -5.85 -4.19 6.16
CA ARG A 122 -7.02 -3.84 6.98
C ARG A 122 -8.23 -3.40 6.15
N ASN A 123 -8.51 -4.12 5.04
CA ASN A 123 -9.54 -3.81 4.04
C ASN A 123 -9.34 -2.52 3.23
N GLN A 124 -8.18 -1.89 3.31
CA GLN A 124 -7.80 -0.75 2.47
C GLN A 124 -6.97 -1.26 1.28
N LYS A 125 -7.44 -1.01 0.08
CA LYS A 125 -6.79 -1.39 -1.18
C LYS A 125 -5.44 -0.65 -1.32
N ILE A 126 -4.41 -1.32 -1.80
CA ILE A 126 -3.04 -0.77 -1.92
C ILE A 126 -2.53 -0.89 -3.36
N ILE A 127 -2.76 -2.06 -3.99
CA ILE A 127 -2.48 -2.29 -5.41
C ILE A 127 -3.70 -2.94 -6.03
N GLU A 128 -4.12 -2.41 -7.16
CA GLU A 128 -5.21 -2.93 -7.98
C GLU A 128 -4.70 -3.24 -9.39
N GLU A 129 -5.25 -4.26 -10.03
CA GLU A 129 -4.89 -4.63 -11.40
C GLU A 129 -6.08 -5.04 -12.25
N SER A 130 -5.97 -4.84 -13.53
CA SER A 130 -6.90 -5.31 -14.56
C SER A 130 -6.11 -5.81 -15.78
N PRO A 131 -6.43 -7.00 -16.33
CA PRO A 131 -7.35 -8.00 -15.79
C PRO A 131 -6.77 -8.76 -14.57
N SER A 132 -7.63 -9.44 -13.81
CA SER A 132 -7.20 -10.32 -12.71
C SER A 132 -6.38 -11.51 -13.23
N PRO A 133 -5.23 -11.81 -12.64
CA PRO A 133 -4.47 -13.02 -12.97
C PRO A 133 -5.12 -14.31 -12.44
N PHE A 134 -6.09 -14.19 -11.53
CA PHE A 134 -6.70 -15.32 -10.84
C PHE A 134 -7.87 -15.94 -11.61
N ILE A 135 -8.76 -15.13 -12.21
CA ILE A 135 -9.93 -15.63 -12.92
C ILE A 135 -9.70 -15.79 -14.43
N ASN A 136 -10.45 -16.69 -15.04
CA ASN A 136 -10.45 -16.88 -16.49
C ASN A 136 -11.66 -16.18 -17.15
N SER A 137 -11.70 -16.16 -18.47
CA SER A 137 -12.76 -15.53 -19.26
C SER A 137 -14.17 -16.06 -18.93
N LYS A 138 -14.31 -17.36 -18.63
CA LYS A 138 -15.60 -17.95 -18.26
C LYS A 138 -16.15 -17.36 -16.95
N ILE A 139 -15.31 -17.30 -15.92
CA ILE A 139 -15.70 -16.73 -14.61
C ILE A 139 -15.96 -15.24 -14.75
N ARG A 140 -15.09 -14.51 -15.47
CA ARG A 140 -15.29 -13.08 -15.78
C ARG A 140 -16.68 -12.82 -16.37
N ASN A 141 -17.07 -13.59 -17.38
CA ASN A 141 -18.36 -13.40 -18.05
C ASN A 141 -19.52 -13.69 -17.09
N LEU A 142 -19.45 -14.77 -16.30
CA LEU A 142 -20.49 -15.08 -15.31
C LEU A 142 -20.64 -13.98 -14.25
N MET A 143 -19.52 -13.42 -13.77
CA MET A 143 -19.53 -12.30 -12.82
C MET A 143 -20.13 -11.04 -13.47
N ALA A 144 -19.74 -10.76 -14.71
CA ALA A 144 -20.24 -9.61 -15.46
C ALA A 144 -21.75 -9.72 -15.72
N ASP A 145 -22.24 -10.90 -16.09
CA ASP A 145 -23.68 -11.14 -16.28
C ASP A 145 -24.47 -10.89 -14.99
N GLN A 146 -23.96 -11.35 -13.85
CA GLN A 146 -24.59 -11.09 -12.55
C GLN A 146 -24.52 -9.60 -12.16
N ALA A 147 -23.41 -8.91 -12.47
CA ALA A 147 -23.30 -7.48 -12.21
C ALA A 147 -24.29 -6.64 -13.04
N ILE A 148 -24.46 -6.98 -14.32
CA ILE A 148 -25.45 -6.36 -15.19
C ILE A 148 -26.87 -6.67 -14.74
N LEU A 149 -27.14 -7.91 -14.33
CA LEU A 149 -28.46 -8.31 -13.81
C LEU A 149 -28.81 -7.49 -12.55
N LEU A 150 -27.87 -7.30 -11.64
CA LEU A 150 -28.06 -6.47 -10.46
C LEU A 150 -28.35 -5.01 -10.83
N ALA A 151 -27.54 -4.43 -11.71
CA ALA A 151 -27.72 -3.05 -12.15
C ALA A 151 -29.12 -2.82 -12.79
N LYS A 152 -29.55 -3.76 -13.63
CA LYS A 152 -30.90 -3.74 -14.23
C LYS A 152 -32.02 -3.83 -13.18
N SER A 153 -31.85 -4.69 -12.16
CA SER A 153 -32.89 -4.92 -11.15
C SER A 153 -33.14 -3.71 -10.24
N VAL A 154 -32.19 -2.76 -10.20
CA VAL A 154 -32.30 -1.50 -9.44
C VAL A 154 -32.34 -0.26 -10.33
N GLU A 155 -32.53 -0.45 -11.64
CA GLU A 155 -32.58 0.63 -12.65
C GLU A 155 -31.40 1.61 -12.51
N TYR A 156 -30.19 1.06 -12.25
CA TYR A 156 -29.00 1.86 -11.98
C TYR A 156 -28.53 2.56 -13.23
N PHE A 157 -28.20 3.84 -13.13
CA PHE A 157 -27.54 4.60 -14.18
C PHE A 157 -26.30 5.32 -13.63
N SER A 158 -25.33 5.64 -14.49
CA SER A 158 -23.98 6.11 -14.21
C SER A 158 -22.95 4.98 -14.05
N ALA A 159 -21.69 5.33 -13.73
CA ALA A 159 -20.66 4.36 -13.42
C ALA A 159 -20.86 3.78 -12.02
N GLY A 160 -20.79 2.47 -11.90
CA GLY A 160 -20.87 1.75 -10.64
C GLY A 160 -20.00 0.52 -10.66
N THR A 161 -19.81 -0.09 -9.50
CA THR A 161 -18.97 -1.28 -9.36
C THR A 161 -19.68 -2.31 -8.50
N VAL A 162 -19.71 -3.54 -8.96
CA VAL A 162 -20.21 -4.68 -8.21
C VAL A 162 -19.04 -5.49 -7.70
N GLU A 163 -18.88 -5.55 -6.38
CA GLU A 163 -17.78 -6.24 -5.71
C GLU A 163 -18.17 -7.68 -5.35
N PHE A 164 -17.23 -8.59 -5.58
CA PHE A 164 -17.35 -10.01 -5.29
C PHE A 164 -16.18 -10.52 -4.47
N ILE A 165 -16.45 -11.51 -3.63
CA ILE A 165 -15.46 -12.38 -3.01
C ILE A 165 -15.39 -13.65 -3.83
N VAL A 166 -14.20 -14.04 -4.27
CA VAL A 166 -13.96 -15.25 -5.07
C VAL A 166 -13.07 -16.19 -4.25
N ASP A 167 -13.55 -17.42 -4.03
CA ASP A 167 -12.83 -18.42 -3.27
C ASP A 167 -11.76 -19.15 -4.12
N LYS A 168 -10.99 -20.04 -3.47
CA LYS A 168 -9.96 -20.86 -4.14
C LYS A 168 -10.47 -21.78 -5.24
N ASN A 169 -11.75 -22.15 -5.22
CA ASN A 169 -12.42 -22.98 -6.23
C ASN A 169 -12.95 -22.15 -7.38
N LYS A 170 -12.82 -20.80 -7.29
CA LYS A 170 -13.38 -19.80 -8.20
C LYS A 170 -14.90 -19.69 -8.13
N ASP A 171 -15.49 -20.14 -7.02
CA ASP A 171 -16.86 -19.79 -6.68
C ASP A 171 -16.88 -18.34 -6.19
N PHE A 172 -17.83 -17.55 -6.71
CA PHE A 172 -17.88 -16.13 -6.42
C PHE A 172 -19.22 -15.73 -5.81
N TYR A 173 -19.14 -14.74 -4.91
CA TYR A 173 -20.26 -14.30 -4.12
C TYR A 173 -20.30 -12.78 -4.06
N PHE A 174 -21.49 -12.21 -4.27
CA PHE A 174 -21.74 -10.78 -4.15
C PHE A 174 -21.38 -10.26 -2.75
N LEU A 175 -20.61 -9.19 -2.72
CA LEU A 175 -20.21 -8.50 -1.50
C LEU A 175 -21.04 -7.22 -1.30
N GLU A 176 -20.91 -6.29 -2.23
CA GLU A 176 -21.65 -5.01 -2.24
C GLU A 176 -21.65 -4.37 -3.63
N MET A 177 -22.46 -3.33 -3.81
CA MET A 177 -22.43 -2.48 -5.00
C MET A 177 -22.10 -1.06 -4.62
N ASN A 178 -21.02 -0.52 -5.18
CA ASN A 178 -20.64 0.87 -5.05
C ASN A 178 -21.31 1.69 -6.15
N THR A 179 -22.25 2.55 -5.75
CA THR A 179 -23.04 3.40 -6.66
C THR A 179 -22.35 4.74 -6.91
N ARG A 180 -21.08 4.68 -7.27
CA ARG A 180 -20.19 5.81 -7.53
C ARG A 180 -18.98 5.36 -8.34
N LEU A 181 -18.23 6.33 -8.87
CA LEU A 181 -16.89 6.06 -9.39
C LEU A 181 -15.97 5.62 -8.25
N GLN A 182 -15.13 4.63 -8.49
CA GLN A 182 -14.13 4.18 -7.54
C GLN A 182 -12.74 4.79 -7.81
N VAL A 183 -11.86 4.75 -6.80
CA VAL A 183 -10.49 5.27 -6.89
C VAL A 183 -9.74 4.58 -8.03
N GLU A 184 -9.87 3.28 -8.14
CA GLU A 184 -9.18 2.36 -9.05
C GLU A 184 -9.76 2.31 -10.48
N HIS A 185 -10.64 3.25 -10.85
CA HIS A 185 -11.17 3.32 -12.22
C HIS A 185 -10.08 3.47 -13.31
N PRO A 186 -8.92 4.08 -13.07
CA PRO A 186 -7.90 4.25 -14.09
C PRO A 186 -7.39 2.95 -14.70
N VAL A 187 -7.31 1.84 -13.93
CA VAL A 187 -6.86 0.57 -14.52
C VAL A 187 -7.87 0.02 -15.53
N THR A 188 -9.17 0.25 -15.31
CA THR A 188 -10.22 -0.08 -16.28
C THR A 188 -10.12 0.80 -17.53
N GLU A 189 -9.94 2.10 -17.37
CA GLU A 189 -9.78 3.04 -18.49
C GLU A 189 -8.57 2.67 -19.35
N LEU A 190 -7.44 2.32 -18.72
CA LEU A 190 -6.20 1.97 -19.41
C LEU A 190 -6.31 0.67 -20.24
N VAL A 191 -7.06 -0.33 -19.77
CA VAL A 191 -7.21 -1.60 -20.52
C VAL A 191 -8.35 -1.55 -21.53
N SER A 192 -9.38 -0.72 -21.32
CA SER A 192 -10.54 -0.62 -22.21
C SER A 192 -10.44 0.52 -23.23
N GLY A 193 -9.58 1.52 -22.96
CA GLY A 193 -9.51 2.73 -23.77
C GLY A 193 -10.72 3.66 -23.60
N ILE A 194 -11.56 3.46 -22.59
CA ILE A 194 -12.81 4.19 -22.36
C ILE A 194 -12.66 5.13 -21.17
N ASP A 195 -12.98 6.41 -21.34
CA ASP A 195 -13.03 7.41 -20.27
C ASP A 195 -14.35 7.31 -19.51
N LEU A 196 -14.28 6.80 -18.27
CA LEU A 196 -15.46 6.64 -17.41
C LEU A 196 -16.03 7.97 -16.94
N VAL A 197 -15.17 8.96 -16.70
CA VAL A 197 -15.60 10.28 -16.23
C VAL A 197 -16.37 11.01 -17.34
N GLU A 198 -15.87 10.94 -18.59
CA GLU A 198 -16.59 11.47 -19.75
C GLU A 198 -17.96 10.80 -19.90
N LEU A 199 -18.02 9.47 -19.81
CA LEU A 199 -19.29 8.75 -19.90
C LEU A 199 -20.28 9.15 -18.79
N MET A 200 -19.81 9.35 -17.57
CA MET A 200 -20.67 9.81 -16.46
C MET A 200 -21.26 11.20 -16.74
N ILE A 201 -20.47 12.12 -17.28
CA ILE A 201 -20.94 13.48 -17.67
C ILE A 201 -21.99 13.38 -18.77
N ARG A 202 -21.74 12.58 -19.81
CA ARG A 202 -22.68 12.36 -20.93
C ARG A 202 -24.00 11.77 -20.46
N ILE A 203 -23.94 10.72 -19.61
CA ILE A 203 -25.14 10.08 -19.04
C ILE A 203 -25.92 11.05 -18.16
N SER A 204 -25.25 11.85 -17.35
CA SER A 204 -25.88 12.91 -16.54
C SER A 204 -26.57 13.96 -17.40
N SER A 205 -26.04 14.22 -18.59
CA SER A 205 -26.66 15.09 -19.61
C SER A 205 -27.76 14.39 -20.41
N LYS A 206 -28.19 13.19 -19.98
CA LYS A 206 -29.23 12.37 -20.65
C LYS A 206 -28.85 11.90 -22.04
N GLU A 207 -27.56 11.74 -22.32
CA GLU A 207 -27.11 11.08 -23.55
C GLU A 207 -27.25 9.56 -23.41
N LYS A 208 -27.63 8.90 -24.51
CA LYS A 208 -27.69 7.46 -24.61
C LYS A 208 -26.32 6.88 -24.84
N LEU A 209 -26.01 5.73 -24.20
CA LEU A 209 -24.80 4.96 -24.52
C LEU A 209 -24.82 4.52 -25.99
N LYS A 210 -23.82 4.93 -26.75
CA LYS A 210 -23.71 4.67 -28.20
C LYS A 210 -23.02 3.32 -28.49
N MET A 211 -22.15 2.87 -27.59
CA MET A 211 -21.38 1.63 -27.74
C MET A 211 -22.18 0.40 -27.32
N LYS A 212 -21.82 -0.76 -27.90
CA LYS A 212 -22.37 -2.07 -27.55
C LYS A 212 -21.31 -2.90 -26.84
N GLN A 213 -21.71 -3.89 -26.04
CA GLN A 213 -20.80 -4.76 -25.29
C GLN A 213 -19.76 -5.46 -26.17
N ASN A 214 -20.12 -5.88 -27.38
CA ASN A 214 -19.21 -6.55 -28.30
C ASN A 214 -18.20 -5.60 -29.00
N GLU A 215 -18.33 -4.30 -28.83
CA GLU A 215 -17.39 -3.29 -29.34
C GLU A 215 -16.31 -2.95 -28.31
N ILE A 216 -16.47 -3.42 -27.05
CA ILE A 216 -15.52 -3.19 -25.97
C ILE A 216 -14.45 -4.26 -26.02
N SER A 217 -13.22 -3.85 -26.22
CA SER A 217 -12.02 -4.70 -26.17
C SER A 217 -11.19 -4.39 -24.93
N PHE A 218 -10.46 -5.38 -24.43
CA PHE A 218 -9.53 -5.23 -23.33
C PHE A 218 -8.14 -5.59 -23.80
N GLU A 219 -7.21 -4.64 -23.71
CA GLU A 219 -5.85 -4.80 -24.22
C GLU A 219 -4.82 -4.63 -23.11
N GLY A 220 -3.84 -5.54 -23.06
CA GLY A 220 -2.72 -5.47 -22.14
C GLY A 220 -3.10 -5.73 -20.69
N CYS A 221 -2.34 -5.12 -19.80
CA CYS A 221 -2.55 -5.17 -18.35
C CYS A 221 -2.27 -3.79 -17.75
N ALA A 222 -3.09 -3.34 -16.83
CA ALA A 222 -2.91 -2.12 -16.07
C ALA A 222 -2.82 -2.43 -14.57
N MET A 223 -1.99 -1.68 -13.87
CA MET A 223 -1.89 -1.70 -12.40
C MET A 223 -1.92 -0.29 -11.86
N GLU A 224 -2.59 -0.11 -10.73
CA GLU A 224 -2.59 1.08 -9.91
C GLU A 224 -1.90 0.79 -8.58
N ALA A 225 -1.04 1.69 -8.13
CA ALA A 225 -0.47 1.70 -6.79
C ALA A 225 -0.93 2.96 -6.07
N ARG A 226 -1.57 2.80 -4.92
CA ARG A 226 -1.99 3.92 -4.09
C ARG A 226 -0.84 4.40 -3.22
N ILE A 227 -0.44 5.64 -3.43
CA ILE A 227 0.62 6.27 -2.65
C ILE A 227 -0.02 6.96 -1.45
N TYR A 228 0.33 6.47 -0.26
CA TYR A 228 -0.20 6.93 1.01
C TYR A 228 0.85 7.66 1.86
N ALA A 229 0.41 8.68 2.58
CA ALA A 229 1.17 9.38 3.61
C ALA A 229 1.16 8.55 4.92
N GLU A 230 1.93 7.46 4.93
CA GLU A 230 2.02 6.48 6.01
C GLU A 230 3.46 6.06 6.23
N ASP A 231 3.81 5.66 7.45
CA ASP A 231 5.13 5.11 7.78
C ASP A 231 5.07 3.57 7.87
N PRO A 232 5.49 2.83 6.83
CA PRO A 232 5.48 1.38 6.85
C PRO A 232 6.32 0.75 7.96
N ALA A 233 7.40 1.42 8.40
CA ALA A 233 8.27 0.93 9.47
C ALA A 233 7.63 1.03 10.86
N ARG A 234 6.60 1.87 11.01
CA ARG A 234 5.85 2.09 12.25
C ARG A 234 4.40 1.62 12.10
N ASP A 235 4.21 0.40 11.60
CA ASP A 235 2.89 -0.22 11.36
C ASP A 235 1.93 0.66 10.55
N PHE A 236 2.48 1.39 9.55
CA PHE A 236 1.74 2.27 8.65
C PHE A 236 1.02 3.42 9.37
N MET A 237 1.65 3.95 10.41
CA MET A 237 1.15 5.15 11.07
C MET A 237 0.98 6.29 10.06
N PRO A 238 -0.13 7.03 10.11
CA PRO A 238 -0.34 8.22 9.29
C PRO A 238 0.78 9.25 9.47
N SER A 239 1.20 9.88 8.38
CA SER A 239 2.22 10.90 8.36
C SER A 239 1.66 12.18 7.78
N ALA A 240 1.34 13.14 8.63
CA ALA A 240 0.90 14.46 8.21
C ALA A 240 2.07 15.43 8.10
N GLY A 241 1.87 16.53 7.38
CA GLY A 241 2.87 17.58 7.25
C GLY A 241 2.91 18.19 5.86
N ARG A 242 3.92 19.02 5.63
CA ARG A 242 4.13 19.70 4.36
C ARG A 242 4.94 18.82 3.41
N LEU A 243 4.48 18.69 2.18
CA LEU A 243 5.27 18.14 1.08
C LEU A 243 6.38 19.13 0.72
N VAL A 244 7.59 18.85 1.17
CA VAL A 244 8.77 19.69 0.89
C VAL A 244 9.20 19.49 -0.55
N LYS A 245 9.10 18.24 -1.04
CA LYS A 245 9.27 17.87 -2.44
C LYS A 245 8.17 16.95 -2.90
N TYR A 246 7.70 17.19 -4.11
CA TYR A 246 6.74 16.34 -4.81
C TYR A 246 7.07 16.32 -6.29
N ASN A 247 7.83 15.33 -6.73
CA ASN A 247 8.24 15.17 -8.12
C ASN A 247 7.81 13.78 -8.63
N PRO A 248 6.62 13.66 -9.25
CA PRO A 248 6.13 12.40 -9.77
C PRO A 248 6.93 11.95 -11.00
N PRO A 249 6.92 10.65 -11.32
CA PRO A 249 7.54 10.15 -12.54
C PRO A 249 6.91 10.80 -13.77
N LYS A 250 7.72 10.99 -14.80
CA LYS A 250 7.26 11.55 -16.08
C LYS A 250 6.14 10.68 -16.65
N GLN A 251 4.97 11.28 -16.85
CA GLN A 251 3.86 10.60 -17.49
C GLN A 251 4.19 10.29 -18.94
N THR A 252 3.77 9.12 -19.41
CA THR A 252 3.98 8.67 -20.78
C THR A 252 2.67 8.10 -21.34
N SER A 253 2.47 8.28 -22.64
CA SER A 253 1.33 7.71 -23.38
C SER A 253 1.83 7.18 -24.72
N LYS A 254 2.72 6.17 -24.66
CA LYS A 254 3.22 5.48 -25.85
C LYS A 254 2.37 4.25 -26.13
N LYS A 255 2.34 3.79 -27.39
CA LYS A 255 1.62 2.56 -27.78
C LYS A 255 2.09 1.28 -27.04
N SER A 256 3.30 1.29 -26.46
CA SER A 256 3.87 0.13 -25.77
C SER A 256 3.78 0.22 -24.25
N GLU A 257 3.63 1.42 -23.70
CA GLU A 257 3.70 1.68 -22.26
C GLU A 257 3.01 2.99 -21.91
N ILE A 258 2.26 3.00 -20.81
CA ILE A 258 1.62 4.21 -20.28
C ILE A 258 1.97 4.31 -18.79
N ILE A 259 2.37 5.51 -18.36
CA ILE A 259 2.48 5.91 -16.96
C ILE A 259 1.55 7.10 -16.77
N ARG A 260 0.61 6.97 -15.83
CA ARG A 260 -0.37 7.99 -15.44
C ARG A 260 -0.27 8.22 -13.93
N ASN A 261 -0.27 9.48 -13.51
CA ASN A 261 -0.29 9.85 -12.11
C ASN A 261 -1.47 10.78 -11.84
N ASP A 262 -2.48 10.29 -11.13
CA ASP A 262 -3.63 11.10 -10.71
C ASP A 262 -3.39 11.58 -9.29
N THR A 263 -3.35 12.89 -9.10
CA THR A 263 -3.00 13.51 -7.83
C THR A 263 -3.85 14.74 -7.54
N GLY A 264 -4.13 14.97 -6.27
CA GLY A 264 -4.76 16.19 -5.78
C GLY A 264 -3.79 17.13 -5.05
N VAL A 265 -2.49 16.84 -5.06
CA VAL A 265 -1.47 17.60 -4.34
C VAL A 265 -0.33 18.02 -5.26
N PHE A 266 0.43 19.00 -4.82
CA PHE A 266 1.64 19.51 -5.47
C PHE A 266 2.69 19.86 -4.42
N GLU A 267 3.89 20.19 -4.85
CA GLU A 267 4.96 20.60 -3.94
C GLU A 267 4.52 21.82 -3.10
N GLY A 268 4.71 21.72 -1.79
CA GLY A 268 4.25 22.72 -0.83
C GLY A 268 2.87 22.44 -0.21
N SER A 269 2.07 21.50 -0.75
CA SER A 269 0.78 21.11 -0.17
C SER A 269 0.95 20.56 1.24
N ILE A 270 -0.07 20.75 2.08
CA ILE A 270 -0.12 20.20 3.44
C ILE A 270 -1.04 18.98 3.45
N ILE A 271 -0.48 17.83 3.85
CA ILE A 271 -1.25 16.62 4.10
C ILE A 271 -1.91 16.73 5.47
N SER A 272 -3.24 16.75 5.48
CA SER A 272 -4.05 16.94 6.67
C SER A 272 -4.41 15.60 7.31
N LEU A 273 -4.49 15.57 8.64
CA LEU A 273 -4.96 14.42 9.41
C LEU A 273 -6.47 14.17 9.30
N HIS A 274 -7.23 15.16 8.85
CA HIS A 274 -8.70 15.10 8.80
C HIS A 274 -9.24 14.41 7.55
N TYR A 275 -8.36 14.10 6.57
CA TYR A 275 -8.73 13.49 5.31
C TYR A 275 -8.03 12.13 5.13
N ASP A 276 -8.32 11.48 4.02
CA ASP A 276 -7.66 10.23 3.62
C ASP A 276 -6.15 10.48 3.39
N PRO A 277 -5.26 9.56 3.82
CA PRO A 277 -3.81 9.73 3.65
C PRO A 277 -3.33 9.59 2.20
N MET A 278 -4.21 9.33 1.23
CA MET A 278 -3.83 9.13 -0.16
C MET A 278 -3.31 10.41 -0.81
N ILE A 279 -2.04 10.36 -1.24
CA ILE A 279 -1.34 11.46 -1.91
C ILE A 279 -1.63 11.42 -3.40
N SER A 280 -1.59 10.22 -3.98
CA SER A 280 -1.66 10.02 -5.41
C SER A 280 -1.96 8.56 -5.75
N LYS A 281 -2.47 8.33 -6.97
CA LYS A 281 -2.59 7.01 -7.60
C LYS A 281 -1.66 6.97 -8.80
N LEU A 282 -0.68 6.09 -8.73
CA LEU A 282 0.26 5.88 -9.82
C LEU A 282 -0.15 4.63 -10.61
N CYS A 283 -0.47 4.82 -11.87
CA CYS A 283 -0.94 3.76 -12.75
C CYS A 283 0.09 3.48 -13.85
N ALA A 284 0.24 2.21 -14.19
CA ALA A 284 1.04 1.77 -15.33
C ALA A 284 0.24 0.80 -16.19
N TRP A 285 0.44 0.87 -17.51
CA TRP A 285 -0.12 -0.06 -18.47
C TRP A 285 0.97 -0.52 -19.44
N SER A 286 0.95 -1.81 -19.77
CA SER A 286 1.78 -2.41 -20.82
C SER A 286 1.08 -3.63 -21.44
N LYS A 287 1.72 -4.23 -22.45
CA LYS A 287 1.16 -5.35 -23.21
C LYS A 287 0.94 -6.62 -22.40
N ASN A 288 1.65 -6.81 -21.32
CA ASN A 288 1.49 -7.95 -20.43
C ASN A 288 1.82 -7.58 -18.97
N ARG A 289 1.41 -8.43 -18.04
CA ARG A 289 1.50 -8.20 -16.60
C ARG A 289 2.94 -7.99 -16.10
N ASP A 290 3.91 -8.78 -16.55
CA ASP A 290 5.29 -8.67 -16.08
C ASP A 290 5.91 -7.33 -16.48
N LEU A 291 5.70 -6.90 -17.71
CA LEU A 291 6.14 -5.58 -18.18
C LEU A 291 5.45 -4.44 -17.43
N THR A 292 4.16 -4.61 -17.09
CA THR A 292 3.43 -3.62 -16.29
C THR A 292 3.99 -3.51 -14.88
N ILE A 293 4.31 -4.64 -14.23
CA ILE A 293 4.95 -4.66 -12.91
C ILE A 293 6.31 -3.94 -12.96
N ASP A 294 7.15 -4.25 -13.95
CA ASP A 294 8.47 -3.63 -14.09
C ASP A 294 8.37 -2.12 -14.37
N LEU A 295 7.41 -1.72 -15.21
CA LEU A 295 7.14 -0.31 -15.50
C LEU A 295 6.67 0.45 -14.26
N LEU A 296 5.69 -0.10 -13.52
CA LEU A 296 5.18 0.50 -12.29
C LEU A 296 6.27 0.60 -11.22
N ASN A 297 7.07 -0.46 -11.04
CA ASN A 297 8.19 -0.44 -10.09
C ASN A 297 9.24 0.61 -10.47
N THR A 298 9.55 0.76 -11.75
CA THR A 298 10.46 1.80 -12.24
C THR A 298 9.89 3.20 -11.97
N ALA A 299 8.60 3.39 -12.18
CA ALA A 299 7.92 4.65 -11.90
C ALA A 299 7.94 4.98 -10.40
N ILE A 300 7.66 3.99 -9.52
CA ILE A 300 7.74 4.12 -8.06
C ILE A 300 9.16 4.50 -7.62
N ASN A 301 10.19 3.83 -8.14
CA ASN A 301 11.59 4.14 -7.81
C ASN A 301 12.04 5.51 -8.32
N SER A 302 11.29 6.10 -9.25
CA SER A 302 11.55 7.45 -9.79
C SER A 302 10.76 8.55 -9.10
N PHE A 303 9.81 8.21 -8.23
CA PHE A 303 8.95 9.18 -7.56
C PHE A 303 9.65 9.79 -6.36
N GLU A 304 9.80 11.10 -6.30
CA GLU A 304 10.40 11.82 -5.18
C GLU A 304 9.31 12.48 -4.31
N ILE A 305 9.25 12.08 -3.04
CA ILE A 305 8.37 12.69 -2.03
C ILE A 305 9.20 12.92 -0.78
N GLU A 306 9.28 14.18 -0.32
CA GLU A 306 9.97 14.55 0.92
C GLU A 306 9.06 15.43 1.81
N GLY A 307 9.40 15.44 3.12
CA GLY A 307 8.68 16.20 4.15
C GLY A 307 7.73 15.34 4.98
N ILE A 308 7.29 14.21 4.42
CA ILE A 308 6.45 13.22 5.11
C ILE A 308 6.94 11.80 4.84
N LYS A 309 6.55 10.85 5.68
CA LYS A 309 6.70 9.42 5.39
C LYS A 309 5.67 8.96 4.37
N ASN A 310 6.03 7.98 3.56
CA ASN A 310 5.16 7.43 2.52
C ASN A 310 5.43 5.94 2.29
N ASN A 311 4.55 5.27 1.58
CA ASN A 311 4.61 3.82 1.35
C ASN A 311 5.34 3.41 0.06
N LEU A 312 6.04 4.30 -0.66
CA LEU A 312 6.67 3.99 -1.96
C LEU A 312 7.61 2.77 -1.90
N SER A 313 8.48 2.70 -0.87
CA SER A 313 9.40 1.57 -0.71
C SER A 313 8.66 0.25 -0.48
N PHE A 314 7.56 0.28 0.27
CA PHE A 314 6.73 -0.90 0.52
C PHE A 314 6.01 -1.38 -0.76
N LEU A 315 5.48 -0.45 -1.57
CA LEU A 315 4.89 -0.77 -2.87
C LEU A 315 5.90 -1.48 -3.79
N SER A 316 7.14 -0.99 -3.82
CA SER A 316 8.22 -1.62 -4.59
C SER A 316 8.50 -3.05 -4.09
N VAL A 317 8.49 -3.29 -2.77
CA VAL A 317 8.65 -4.63 -2.18
C VAL A 317 7.55 -5.59 -2.63
N ILE A 318 6.30 -5.15 -2.63
CA ILE A 318 5.16 -5.97 -3.12
C ILE A 318 5.36 -6.34 -4.58
N LEU A 319 5.67 -5.37 -5.44
CA LEU A 319 5.87 -5.59 -6.88
C LEU A 319 7.04 -6.54 -7.18
N MET A 320 8.08 -6.56 -6.33
CA MET A 320 9.22 -7.45 -6.47
C MET A 320 9.00 -8.84 -5.84
N ASN A 321 7.95 -9.02 -5.05
CA ASN A 321 7.63 -10.30 -4.41
C ASN A 321 7.32 -11.38 -5.45
N LYS A 322 7.94 -12.55 -5.28
CA LYS A 322 7.81 -13.68 -6.22
C LYS A 322 6.39 -14.24 -6.29
N SER A 323 5.68 -14.29 -5.15
CA SER A 323 4.29 -14.77 -5.10
C SER A 323 3.37 -13.80 -5.83
N PHE A 324 3.55 -12.49 -5.61
CA PHE A 324 2.81 -11.45 -6.33
C PHE A 324 3.05 -11.52 -7.85
N ARG A 325 4.30 -11.59 -8.29
CA ARG A 325 4.65 -11.68 -9.72
C ARG A 325 4.04 -12.90 -10.41
N LYS A 326 3.92 -14.02 -9.70
CA LYS A 326 3.26 -15.25 -10.21
C LYS A 326 1.72 -15.20 -10.18
N GLY A 327 1.11 -14.14 -9.65
CA GLY A 327 -0.33 -14.07 -9.45
C GLY A 327 -0.85 -14.93 -8.27
N ASN A 328 0.04 -15.41 -7.39
CA ASN A 328 -0.30 -16.22 -6.23
C ASN A 328 -0.47 -15.33 -4.99
N PHE A 329 -1.60 -14.71 -4.87
CA PHE A 329 -1.94 -13.84 -3.73
C PHE A 329 -3.43 -13.94 -3.41
N SER A 330 -3.82 -13.45 -2.26
CA SER A 330 -5.21 -13.34 -1.80
C SER A 330 -5.35 -12.08 -0.94
N THR A 331 -6.52 -11.82 -0.37
CA THR A 331 -6.70 -10.69 0.57
C THR A 331 -5.81 -10.80 1.82
N LYS A 332 -5.29 -11.98 2.14
CA LYS A 332 -4.33 -12.21 3.24
C LYS A 332 -2.86 -12.15 2.81
N PHE A 333 -2.57 -11.73 1.58
CA PHE A 333 -1.19 -11.71 1.05
C PHE A 333 -0.23 -10.95 1.95
N LEU A 334 -0.61 -9.74 2.38
CA LEU A 334 0.26 -8.89 3.20
C LEU A 334 0.49 -9.49 4.60
N GLU A 335 -0.53 -10.08 5.22
CA GLU A 335 -0.41 -10.74 6.52
C GLU A 335 0.52 -11.97 6.45
N LYS A 336 0.47 -12.71 5.34
CA LYS A 336 1.31 -13.92 5.14
C LYS A 336 2.76 -13.59 4.80
N GLU A 337 2.97 -12.68 3.87
CA GLU A 337 4.31 -12.35 3.37
C GLU A 337 5.05 -11.35 4.28
N TYR A 338 4.31 -10.51 5.03
CA TYR A 338 4.86 -9.44 5.87
C TYR A 338 4.22 -9.41 7.27
N PRO A 339 4.28 -10.50 8.07
CA PRO A 339 3.55 -10.64 9.34
C PRO A 339 4.00 -9.66 10.44
N ASN A 340 5.23 -9.17 10.38
CA ASN A 340 5.82 -8.27 11.38
C ASN A 340 5.87 -6.81 10.89
N ALA A 341 4.91 -6.37 10.09
CA ALA A 341 4.95 -5.12 9.37
C ALA A 341 6.19 -5.01 8.45
N TYR A 342 6.40 -3.85 7.84
CA TYR A 342 7.57 -3.59 6.99
C TYR A 342 8.81 -3.33 7.85
N GLN A 343 9.23 -4.31 8.66
CA GLN A 343 10.52 -4.24 9.33
C GLN A 343 11.58 -4.86 8.42
N ASN A 344 12.30 -3.98 7.70
CA ASN A 344 13.54 -4.32 6.98
C ASN A 344 13.40 -5.37 5.87
N TYR A 345 12.58 -5.10 4.84
CA TYR A 345 12.83 -5.77 3.58
C TYR A 345 14.22 -5.33 3.09
N SER A 346 15.19 -6.18 3.34
CA SER A 346 16.54 -5.94 2.88
C SER A 346 16.73 -6.63 1.53
N LEU A 347 17.28 -5.91 0.58
CA LEU A 347 17.88 -6.51 -0.60
C LEU A 347 18.82 -7.63 -0.15
N ASN A 348 18.91 -8.73 -0.90
CA ASN A 348 19.90 -9.75 -0.61
C ASN A 348 21.33 -9.19 -0.76
N ASN A 349 22.32 -9.87 -0.18
CA ASN A 349 23.71 -9.39 -0.19
C ASN A 349 24.26 -9.10 -1.60
N ALA A 350 23.81 -9.82 -2.62
CA ALA A 350 24.28 -9.62 -4.00
C ALA A 350 23.68 -8.34 -4.60
N GLU A 351 22.43 -8.04 -4.29
CA GLU A 351 21.74 -6.81 -4.72
C GLU A 351 22.26 -5.60 -3.96
N LEU A 352 22.48 -5.70 -2.64
CA LEU A 352 23.10 -4.64 -1.85
C LEU A 352 24.51 -4.32 -2.33
N GLN A 353 25.32 -5.34 -2.66
CA GLN A 353 26.65 -5.13 -3.22
C GLN A 353 26.60 -4.45 -4.59
N LYS A 354 25.64 -4.84 -5.45
CA LYS A 354 25.40 -4.21 -6.75
C LYS A 354 25.00 -2.74 -6.58
N LEU A 355 24.09 -2.44 -5.66
CA LEU A 355 23.66 -1.09 -5.35
C LEU A 355 24.82 -0.27 -4.76
N SER A 356 25.62 -0.85 -3.84
CA SER A 356 26.80 -0.22 -3.26
C SER A 356 27.85 0.14 -4.33
N ALA A 357 28.05 -0.75 -5.31
CA ALA A 357 28.92 -0.47 -6.45
C ALA A 357 28.38 0.68 -7.31
N ALA A 358 27.06 0.69 -7.58
CA ALA A 358 26.43 1.79 -8.32
C ALA A 358 26.63 3.14 -7.61
N VAL A 359 26.41 3.17 -6.30
CA VAL A 359 26.54 4.40 -5.50
C VAL A 359 27.99 4.85 -5.36
N LEU A 360 28.97 3.92 -5.30
CA LEU A 360 30.39 4.27 -5.37
C LEU A 360 30.76 4.90 -6.72
N ALA A 361 30.24 4.39 -7.84
CA ALA A 361 30.46 5.02 -9.14
C ALA A 361 29.88 6.44 -9.21
N LEU A 362 28.68 6.64 -8.65
CA LEU A 362 28.07 7.98 -8.55
C LEU A 362 28.87 8.92 -7.65
N TYR A 363 29.38 8.42 -6.52
CA TYR A 363 30.21 9.18 -5.61
C TYR A 363 31.48 9.67 -6.30
N LYS A 364 32.16 8.81 -7.04
CA LYS A 364 33.36 9.17 -7.81
C LYS A 364 33.05 10.13 -8.95
N ASN A 365 31.93 9.95 -9.64
CA ASN A 365 31.49 10.91 -10.65
C ASN A 365 31.16 12.28 -10.06
N TYR A 366 30.53 12.31 -8.90
CA TYR A 366 30.24 13.55 -8.18
C TYR A 366 31.53 14.25 -7.76
N GLU A 367 32.52 13.54 -7.17
CA GLU A 367 33.83 14.08 -6.83
C GLU A 367 34.49 14.68 -8.09
N TYR A 368 34.50 13.95 -9.19
CA TYR A 368 35.06 14.44 -10.45
C TYR A 368 34.41 15.75 -10.92
N LEU A 369 33.07 15.83 -10.91
CA LEU A 369 32.36 17.05 -11.34
C LEU A 369 32.51 18.24 -10.40
N THR A 370 32.82 18.01 -9.13
CA THR A 370 32.92 19.08 -8.13
C THR A 370 34.37 19.53 -7.91
N THR A 371 35.37 18.77 -8.35
CA THR A 371 36.78 19.03 -8.15
C THR A 371 37.50 19.55 -9.39
N ASP A 372 36.81 19.88 -10.46
CA ASP A 372 37.36 20.33 -11.74
C ASP A 372 38.33 21.55 -11.65
N ASN A 373 38.37 22.24 -10.54
CA ASN A 373 39.35 23.31 -10.26
C ASN A 373 40.50 22.91 -9.31
N TYR A 374 40.54 21.65 -8.85
CA TYR A 374 41.51 21.17 -7.86
C TYR A 374 42.60 20.25 -8.45
N TYR A 375 42.48 19.80 -9.69
CA TYR A 375 43.36 18.80 -10.29
C TYR A 375 44.77 19.31 -10.58
N GLU A 376 45.00 20.61 -10.66
CA GLU A 376 46.38 21.17 -10.76
C GLU A 376 47.19 21.08 -9.45
N PHE A 377 46.51 20.96 -8.29
CA PHE A 377 47.17 20.87 -6.97
C PHE A 377 47.40 19.45 -6.46
N ALA A 378 46.74 18.45 -7.00
CA ALA A 378 46.68 17.09 -6.42
C ALA A 378 47.50 16.04 -7.21
N GLN A 379 48.53 16.43 -7.95
CA GLN A 379 49.44 15.47 -8.62
C GLN A 379 50.31 14.64 -7.66
N SER A 380 50.18 14.80 -6.33
CA SER A 380 50.99 14.09 -5.34
C SER A 380 50.19 13.21 -4.34
N GLU A 381 48.87 13.18 -4.35
CA GLU A 381 48.15 12.32 -3.44
C GLU A 381 47.86 10.94 -4.07
N VAL A 382 48.17 9.88 -3.33
CA VAL A 382 47.88 8.50 -3.66
C VAL A 382 46.37 8.36 -3.84
N ILE A 383 45.89 8.22 -5.09
CA ILE A 383 44.50 7.97 -5.37
C ILE A 383 44.13 6.66 -4.68
N GLU A 384 43.37 6.76 -3.60
CA GLU A 384 42.91 5.59 -2.90
C GLU A 384 41.85 4.88 -3.78
N ASN A 385 42.17 3.68 -4.26
CA ASN A 385 41.28 2.88 -5.11
C ASN A 385 40.41 1.90 -4.31
N LYS A 386 40.56 1.90 -2.97
CA LYS A 386 39.83 0.98 -2.08
C LYS A 386 38.89 1.76 -1.18
N TYR A 387 37.63 1.36 -1.20
CA TYR A 387 36.57 2.02 -0.47
C TYR A 387 35.86 1.04 0.47
N PHE A 388 35.44 1.59 1.60
CA PHE A 388 34.54 0.95 2.55
C PHE A 388 33.15 1.58 2.40
N VAL A 389 32.16 0.75 2.06
CA VAL A 389 30.78 1.17 1.81
C VAL A 389 29.89 0.58 2.89
N ASP A 390 29.23 1.47 3.65
CA ASP A 390 28.29 1.10 4.72
C ASP A 390 26.86 1.43 4.31
N THR A 391 26.01 0.39 4.25
CA THR A 391 24.59 0.50 3.90
C THR A 391 23.67 0.48 5.13
N SER A 392 24.23 0.57 6.35
CA SER A 392 23.56 0.30 7.63
C SER A 392 23.05 -1.15 7.81
N LEU A 393 22.81 -1.88 6.74
CA LEU A 393 22.43 -3.31 6.75
C LEU A 393 23.66 -4.20 6.60
N ASN A 394 24.56 -3.84 5.69
CA ASN A 394 25.79 -4.58 5.39
C ASN A 394 26.92 -3.65 5.01
N GLN A 395 28.14 -4.15 5.15
CA GLN A 395 29.37 -3.45 4.87
C GLN A 395 30.14 -4.15 3.75
N PHE A 396 30.67 -3.37 2.80
CA PHE A 396 31.40 -3.88 1.64
C PHE A 396 32.75 -3.16 1.50
N HIS A 397 33.81 -3.94 1.22
CA HIS A 397 35.06 -3.41 0.71
C HIS A 397 35.03 -3.54 -0.81
N LEU A 398 35.21 -2.43 -1.51
CA LEU A 398 35.12 -2.34 -2.96
C LEU A 398 36.40 -1.66 -3.51
N ASP A 399 36.97 -2.26 -4.55
CA ASP A 399 38.09 -1.66 -5.29
C ASP A 399 37.51 -0.96 -6.52
N TRP A 400 37.88 0.29 -6.72
CA TRP A 400 37.40 1.11 -7.83
C TRP A 400 38.51 1.39 -8.83
N ASN A 401 38.19 1.36 -10.10
CA ASN A 401 39.04 1.80 -11.21
C ASN A 401 38.15 2.49 -12.27
N PHE A 402 38.76 3.39 -13.08
CA PHE A 402 38.05 4.15 -14.10
C PHE A 402 38.79 4.11 -15.42
N ASN A 403 38.18 3.60 -16.48
CA ASN A 403 38.72 3.55 -17.82
C ASN A 403 37.62 3.77 -18.84
N ASP A 404 37.85 4.63 -19.83
CA ASP A 404 36.95 4.83 -21.00
C ASP A 404 35.49 5.09 -20.61
N GLU A 405 35.22 6.02 -19.69
CA GLU A 405 33.90 6.36 -19.17
C GLU A 405 33.20 5.22 -18.40
N ILE A 406 33.92 4.17 -18.06
CA ILE A 406 33.39 3.01 -17.33
C ILE A 406 34.05 2.95 -15.94
N HIS A 407 33.22 2.97 -14.89
CA HIS A 407 33.67 2.62 -13.56
C HIS A 407 33.72 1.09 -13.42
N GLU A 408 34.90 0.56 -13.18
CA GLU A 408 35.10 -0.86 -12.90
C GLU A 408 35.25 -1.06 -11.40
N ILE A 409 34.28 -1.74 -10.76
CA ILE A 409 34.25 -1.92 -9.32
C ILE A 409 34.31 -3.40 -9.00
N LYS A 410 35.34 -3.79 -8.20
CA LYS A 410 35.54 -5.17 -7.76
C LYS A 410 35.07 -5.35 -6.32
N GLY A 411 34.24 -6.34 -6.12
CA GLY A 411 33.69 -6.71 -4.83
C GLY A 411 34.22 -8.06 -4.31
N LYS A 412 33.63 -8.55 -3.22
CA LYS A 412 33.95 -9.88 -2.67
C LYS A 412 33.81 -10.98 -3.74
N LYS A 413 34.66 -12.00 -3.66
CA LYS A 413 34.72 -13.15 -4.61
C LYS A 413 35.05 -12.73 -6.05
N ASN A 414 35.83 -11.68 -6.23
CA ASN A 414 36.23 -11.16 -7.54
C ASN A 414 35.07 -10.79 -8.49
N LYS A 415 33.89 -10.51 -7.92
CA LYS A 415 32.76 -10.04 -8.71
C LYS A 415 33.02 -8.63 -9.22
N VAL A 416 33.00 -8.47 -10.55
CA VAL A 416 33.30 -7.20 -11.21
C VAL A 416 31.99 -6.59 -11.72
N PHE A 417 31.78 -5.30 -11.43
CA PHE A 417 30.71 -4.47 -11.92
C PHE A 417 31.29 -3.41 -12.86
N LYS A 418 30.89 -3.46 -14.13
CA LYS A 418 31.21 -2.42 -15.11
C LYS A 418 30.04 -1.46 -15.21
N ILE A 419 30.24 -0.23 -14.79
CA ILE A 419 29.18 0.75 -14.60
C ILE A 419 29.43 1.94 -15.52
N LYS A 420 28.44 2.23 -16.40
CA LYS A 420 28.38 3.46 -17.17
C LYS A 420 27.21 4.30 -16.67
N ILE A 421 27.47 5.53 -16.30
CA ILE A 421 26.44 6.50 -15.92
C ILE A 421 25.83 7.03 -17.20
N LEU A 422 24.53 6.87 -17.37
CA LEU A 422 23.78 7.31 -18.56
C LEU A 422 23.16 8.69 -18.32
N HIS A 423 22.64 8.91 -17.10
CA HIS A 423 22.08 10.19 -16.68
C HIS A 423 22.37 10.40 -15.19
N PHE A 424 22.90 11.58 -14.87
CA PHE A 424 23.18 12.01 -13.51
C PHE A 424 22.57 13.40 -13.27
N SER A 425 21.64 13.48 -12.33
CA SER A 425 20.96 14.70 -11.93
C SER A 425 20.60 14.61 -10.45
N PHE A 426 20.50 15.75 -9.76
CA PHE A 426 19.99 15.81 -8.39
C PHE A 426 18.47 16.05 -8.31
N SER A 427 17.87 16.41 -9.43
CA SER A 427 16.43 16.70 -9.56
C SER A 427 15.67 15.63 -10.33
N GLU A 428 16.35 14.65 -10.89
CA GLU A 428 15.77 13.55 -11.67
C GLU A 428 16.35 12.21 -11.23
N PRO A 429 15.66 11.10 -11.47
CA PRO A 429 16.18 9.77 -11.18
C PRO A 429 17.46 9.49 -11.93
N ILE A 430 18.41 8.88 -11.24
CA ILE A 430 19.67 8.44 -11.83
C ILE A 430 19.44 7.26 -12.76
N GLU A 431 20.06 7.32 -13.94
CA GLU A 431 20.09 6.19 -14.87
C GLU A 431 21.53 5.73 -15.10
N LEU A 432 21.77 4.45 -14.93
CA LEU A 432 23.08 3.84 -15.18
C LEU A 432 22.94 2.44 -15.78
N LYS A 433 24.00 1.97 -16.41
CA LYS A 433 24.12 0.61 -16.92
C LYS A 433 25.16 -0.12 -16.10
N ILE A 434 24.77 -1.23 -15.48
CA ILE A 434 25.67 -2.16 -14.79
C ILE A 434 25.78 -3.43 -15.61
N ASN A 435 26.96 -3.70 -16.17
CA ASN A 435 27.17 -4.75 -17.14
C ASN A 435 26.20 -4.59 -18.34
N SER A 436 25.22 -5.47 -18.49
CA SER A 436 24.18 -5.41 -19.54
C SER A 436 22.84 -4.83 -19.07
N GLU A 437 22.67 -4.62 -17.78
CA GLU A 437 21.39 -4.25 -17.16
C GLU A 437 21.31 -2.74 -16.92
N LYS A 438 20.16 -2.12 -17.27
CA LYS A 438 19.88 -0.72 -16.91
C LYS A 438 19.27 -0.66 -15.53
N LEU A 439 19.79 0.22 -14.69
CA LEU A 439 19.22 0.58 -13.40
C LEU A 439 18.72 2.01 -13.45
N LYS A 440 17.56 2.21 -12.83
CA LYS A 440 16.99 3.53 -12.58
C LYS A 440 16.56 3.57 -11.12
N PHE A 441 17.00 4.59 -10.38
CA PHE A 441 16.68 4.78 -8.96
C PHE A 441 16.78 6.23 -8.55
N TRP A 442 16.14 6.56 -7.45
CA TRP A 442 16.24 7.88 -6.86
C TRP A 442 17.33 7.92 -5.81
N CYS A 443 18.13 9.00 -5.81
CA CYS A 443 19.09 9.25 -4.76
C CYS A 443 19.26 10.75 -4.49
N ARG A 444 19.67 11.07 -3.27
CA ARG A 444 20.01 12.41 -2.81
C ARG A 444 21.38 12.41 -2.14
N LYS A 445 22.20 13.42 -2.45
CA LYS A 445 23.50 13.58 -1.79
C LYS A 445 23.31 13.86 -0.30
N VAL A 446 24.04 13.14 0.54
CA VAL A 446 24.22 13.38 1.97
C VAL A 446 25.70 13.56 2.26
N THR A 447 26.06 13.97 3.49
CA THR A 447 27.45 14.33 3.84
C THR A 447 28.44 13.27 3.41
N ASP A 448 28.23 12.00 3.76
CA ASP A 448 29.21 10.92 3.57
C ASP A 448 28.81 9.92 2.47
N GLY A 449 27.96 10.31 1.51
CA GLY A 449 27.46 9.40 0.48
C GLY A 449 26.13 9.83 -0.11
N PHE A 450 25.20 8.88 -0.24
CA PHE A 450 23.87 9.14 -0.80
C PHE A 450 22.76 8.46 0.03
N TYR A 451 21.65 9.16 0.18
CA TYR A 451 20.38 8.53 0.55
C TYR A 451 19.78 7.97 -0.73
N VAL A 452 19.41 6.70 -0.70
CA VAL A 452 18.99 5.94 -1.90
C VAL A 452 17.68 5.21 -1.64
N ARG A 453 16.81 5.22 -2.63
CA ARG A 453 15.63 4.33 -2.69
C ARG A 453 15.66 3.52 -3.97
N TRP A 454 15.64 2.20 -3.81
CA TRP A 454 15.68 1.25 -4.93
C TRP A 454 15.14 -0.13 -4.51
N ASN A 455 14.15 -0.65 -5.23
CA ASN A 455 13.59 -1.99 -5.05
C ASN A 455 13.27 -2.34 -3.58
N GLY A 456 12.64 -1.41 -2.87
CA GLY A 456 12.29 -1.57 -1.47
C GLY A 456 13.37 -1.21 -0.46
N PHE A 457 14.63 -1.11 -0.86
CA PHE A 457 15.66 -0.51 -0.02
C PHE A 457 15.46 1.01 0.05
N GLU A 458 15.53 1.54 1.27
CA GLU A 458 15.52 2.96 1.51
C GLU A 458 16.45 3.28 2.67
N GLY A 459 17.49 4.09 2.39
CA GLY A 459 18.48 4.42 3.43
C GLY A 459 19.72 5.10 2.91
N ASN A 460 20.61 5.47 3.86
CA ASN A 460 21.89 6.04 3.54
C ASN A 460 22.89 4.95 3.15
N ILE A 461 23.57 5.17 2.03
CA ILE A 461 24.78 4.43 1.65
C ILE A 461 25.94 5.36 1.80
N LYS A 462 26.77 5.10 2.80
CA LYS A 462 27.92 5.90 3.15
C LYS A 462 29.18 5.32 2.54
N ILE A 463 30.08 6.19 2.08
CA ILE A 463 31.29 5.81 1.35
C ILE A 463 32.49 6.47 2.03
N TYR A 464 33.46 5.64 2.37
CA TYR A 464 34.68 6.08 3.04
C TYR A 464 35.92 5.42 2.42
N PRO A 465 37.07 6.06 2.45
CA PRO A 465 38.34 5.42 2.17
C PRO A 465 38.56 4.19 3.04
N SER A 466 39.13 3.12 2.46
CA SER A 466 39.21 1.81 3.13
C SER A 466 40.01 1.79 4.42
N HIS A 467 41.01 2.69 4.54
CA HIS A 467 41.82 2.81 5.76
C HIS A 467 41.02 3.31 6.97
N LEU A 468 39.88 3.98 6.76
CA LEU A 468 38.98 4.43 7.83
C LEU A 468 38.08 3.33 8.39
N SER A 469 38.02 2.16 7.73
CA SER A 469 37.11 1.09 8.10
C SER A 469 37.29 0.58 9.54
N SER A 470 38.51 0.58 10.05
CA SER A 470 38.83 0.17 11.43
C SER A 470 38.21 1.08 12.49
N TYR A 471 38.05 2.36 12.20
CA TYR A 471 37.47 3.32 13.14
C TYR A 471 35.96 3.11 13.35
N PHE A 472 35.25 2.56 12.34
CA PHE A 472 33.79 2.27 12.46
C PHE A 472 33.48 1.14 13.44
N THR A 473 34.45 0.29 13.78
CA THR A 473 34.29 -0.74 14.81
C THR A 473 34.36 -0.14 16.22
N ILE A 474 34.97 1.03 16.37
CA ILE A 474 35.21 1.71 17.66
C ILE A 474 34.10 2.70 17.99
N VAL A 475 33.42 3.25 16.97
CA VAL A 475 32.31 4.21 17.18
C VAL A 475 31.10 3.48 17.75
N PRO A 476 30.65 3.81 18.97
CA PRO A 476 29.48 3.19 19.54
C PRO A 476 28.24 3.52 18.70
N ARG A 477 27.53 2.51 18.28
CA ARG A 477 26.21 2.71 17.65
C ARG A 477 25.28 3.29 18.71
N LYS A 478 24.68 4.46 18.44
CA LYS A 478 23.62 4.99 19.31
C LYS A 478 22.50 3.95 19.39
N SER A 479 22.36 3.30 20.55
CA SER A 479 21.16 2.54 20.85
C SER A 479 20.06 3.56 21.16
N ASN A 480 19.00 3.57 20.39
CA ASN A 480 17.77 4.28 20.73
C ASN A 480 17.05 3.51 21.85
N ILE A 481 17.67 3.44 23.03
CA ILE A 481 16.96 2.99 24.22
C ILE A 481 16.16 4.19 24.68
N ASN A 482 14.88 4.16 24.40
CA ASN A 482 13.92 5.16 24.88
C ASN A 482 13.73 4.91 26.39
N ASN A 483 14.54 5.54 27.23
CA ASN A 483 14.44 5.49 28.69
C ASN A 483 13.43 6.54 29.22
N SER A 484 12.59 7.10 28.37
CA SER A 484 11.62 8.09 28.84
C SER A 484 10.59 7.41 29.76
N LYS A 485 10.28 8.07 30.86
CA LYS A 485 9.22 7.64 31.79
C LYS A 485 7.83 7.97 31.24
N GLU A 486 7.75 8.50 30.06
CA GLU A 486 6.53 9.01 29.43
C GLU A 486 6.23 8.23 28.16
N ILE A 487 4.97 7.98 27.92
CA ILE A 487 4.47 7.57 26.60
C ILE A 487 3.83 8.80 25.97
N VAL A 488 4.39 9.20 24.85
CA VAL A 488 3.91 10.35 24.09
C VAL A 488 3.09 9.91 22.88
N SER A 489 2.16 10.75 22.46
CA SER A 489 1.42 10.52 21.24
C SER A 489 2.37 10.62 20.04
N PRO A 490 2.48 9.57 19.23
CA PRO A 490 3.35 9.58 18.05
C PRO A 490 2.75 10.32 16.85
N MET A 491 1.50 10.79 17.00
CA MET A 491 0.74 11.46 15.96
C MET A 491 -0.40 12.27 16.56
N PRO A 492 -0.87 13.32 15.90
CA PRO A 492 -2.12 13.95 16.29
C PRO A 492 -3.33 13.07 15.91
N GLY A 493 -4.36 13.07 16.75
CA GLY A 493 -5.57 12.27 16.53
C GLY A 493 -6.55 12.28 17.71
N LEU A 494 -7.65 11.56 17.56
CA LEU A 494 -8.69 11.40 18.59
C LEU A 494 -8.42 10.16 19.43
N LEU A 495 -8.40 10.25 20.74
CA LEU A 495 -8.28 9.10 21.66
C LEU A 495 -9.60 8.31 21.65
N VAL A 496 -9.64 7.15 20.97
CA VAL A 496 -10.86 6.33 20.80
C VAL A 496 -10.95 5.15 21.76
N SER A 497 -9.84 4.70 22.33
CA SER A 497 -9.85 3.75 23.46
C SER A 497 -8.71 4.03 24.44
N LEU A 498 -8.95 3.71 25.71
CA LEU A 498 -7.98 3.77 26.80
C LEU A 498 -8.18 2.50 27.62
N ASP A 499 -7.21 1.58 27.53
CA ASP A 499 -7.35 0.21 28.05
C ASP A 499 -6.64 0.03 29.41
N ILE A 500 -6.27 1.13 30.06
CA ILE A 500 -5.40 1.18 31.25
C ILE A 500 -5.90 2.22 32.25
N GLY A 501 -5.52 2.04 33.52
CA GLY A 501 -5.83 2.94 34.63
C GLY A 501 -4.59 3.39 35.42
N ILE A 502 -4.72 4.45 36.19
CA ILE A 502 -3.67 4.92 37.12
C ILE A 502 -3.42 3.83 38.16
N GLY A 503 -2.16 3.48 38.37
CA GLY A 503 -1.74 2.42 39.28
C GLY A 503 -1.63 1.03 38.64
N ASP A 504 -2.04 0.85 37.40
CA ASP A 504 -1.90 -0.43 36.68
C ASP A 504 -0.44 -0.78 36.45
N LYS A 505 -0.11 -2.07 36.58
CA LYS A 505 1.18 -2.63 36.25
C LYS A 505 1.17 -3.05 34.77
N ILE A 506 2.01 -2.43 33.99
CA ILE A 506 2.10 -2.61 32.54
C ILE A 506 3.32 -3.46 32.19
N GLU A 507 3.18 -4.33 31.21
CA GLU A 507 4.26 -5.11 30.61
C GLU A 507 4.63 -4.60 29.21
N VAL A 508 5.86 -4.89 28.77
CA VAL A 508 6.30 -4.57 27.39
C VAL A 508 5.39 -5.25 26.38
N GLY A 509 4.92 -4.50 25.39
CA GLY A 509 4.00 -4.99 24.35
C GLY A 509 2.53 -5.00 24.76
N GLN A 510 2.18 -4.56 25.97
CA GLN A 510 0.79 -4.43 26.39
C GLN A 510 0.13 -3.25 25.68
N ARG A 511 -1.11 -3.44 25.22
CA ARG A 511 -1.94 -2.39 24.62
C ARG A 511 -2.30 -1.35 25.70
N LEU A 512 -2.09 -0.08 25.34
CA LEU A 512 -2.34 1.06 26.24
C LEU A 512 -3.60 1.84 25.85
N CYS A 513 -3.66 2.23 24.58
CA CYS A 513 -4.76 3.02 24.05
C CYS A 513 -4.82 2.88 22.51
N ALA A 514 -5.87 3.45 21.91
CA ALA A 514 -5.95 3.61 20.46
C ALA A 514 -6.28 5.04 20.09
N ILE A 515 -5.61 5.53 19.03
CA ILE A 515 -5.74 6.87 18.48
C ILE A 515 -6.33 6.75 17.08
N GLU A 516 -7.42 7.45 16.81
CA GLU A 516 -7.96 7.55 15.45
C GLU A 516 -7.37 8.77 14.73
N ALA A 517 -6.70 8.52 13.62
CA ALA A 517 -6.19 9.54 12.71
C ALA A 517 -6.42 9.09 11.26
N MET A 518 -6.79 9.99 10.37
CA MET A 518 -7.03 9.69 8.94
C MET A 518 -7.95 8.48 8.71
N LYS A 519 -9.04 8.36 9.51
CA LYS A 519 -9.99 7.23 9.47
C LYS A 519 -9.39 5.86 9.84
N MET A 520 -8.20 5.83 10.40
CA MET A 520 -7.54 4.62 10.87
C MET A 520 -7.39 4.64 12.39
N GLU A 521 -7.64 3.50 13.02
CA GLU A 521 -7.40 3.29 14.44
C GLU A 521 -5.97 2.75 14.63
N ASN A 522 -5.14 3.48 15.34
CA ASN A 522 -3.75 3.15 15.62
C ASN A 522 -3.59 2.80 17.09
N VAL A 523 -3.19 1.56 17.36
CA VAL A 523 -3.01 1.06 18.72
C VAL A 523 -1.61 1.41 19.21
N ILE A 524 -1.54 1.98 20.40
CA ILE A 524 -0.30 2.29 21.10
C ILE A 524 -0.02 1.17 22.11
N TYR A 525 1.17 0.59 22.00
CA TYR A 525 1.67 -0.46 22.88
C TYR A 525 2.78 0.08 23.76
N SER A 526 2.92 -0.50 24.96
CA SER A 526 4.00 -0.14 25.87
C SER A 526 5.34 -0.66 25.39
N GLU A 527 6.33 0.23 25.31
CA GLU A 527 7.73 -0.11 24.99
C GLU A 527 8.53 -0.52 26.23
N ARG A 528 7.93 -0.40 27.42
CA ARG A 528 8.55 -0.70 28.71
C ARG A 528 7.56 -1.31 29.71
N SER A 529 8.08 -1.94 30.75
CA SER A 529 7.29 -2.29 31.94
C SER A 529 7.39 -1.20 33.00
N GLY A 530 6.31 -1.03 33.78
CA GLY A 530 6.23 -0.04 34.87
C GLY A 530 4.85 0.04 35.47
N ILE A 531 4.68 0.96 36.42
CA ILE A 531 3.38 1.28 37.04
C ILE A 531 2.98 2.66 36.54
N ILE A 532 1.72 2.82 36.14
CA ILE A 532 1.19 4.10 35.64
C ILE A 532 1.05 5.07 36.79
N LYS A 533 1.71 6.22 36.67
CA LYS A 533 1.67 7.33 37.62
C LYS A 533 0.52 8.28 37.32
N SER A 534 0.38 8.68 36.06
CA SER A 534 -0.65 9.62 35.60
C SER A 534 -1.10 9.32 34.16
N ILE A 535 -2.33 9.72 33.86
CA ILE A 535 -2.91 9.70 32.50
C ILE A 535 -3.44 11.11 32.25
N ASN A 536 -2.96 11.74 31.16
CA ASN A 536 -3.19 13.16 30.88
C ASN A 536 -4.38 13.43 29.95
N PHE A 537 -4.92 12.41 29.29
CA PHE A 537 -6.02 12.52 28.31
C PHE A 537 -7.17 11.58 28.67
N LYS A 538 -8.38 11.96 28.25
CA LYS A 538 -9.61 11.19 28.41
C LYS A 538 -10.10 10.69 27.05
N LEU A 539 -10.93 9.67 27.08
CA LEU A 539 -11.60 9.17 25.88
C LEU A 539 -12.38 10.31 25.20
N GLY A 540 -12.13 10.50 23.90
CA GLY A 540 -12.71 11.58 23.10
C GLY A 540 -11.88 12.86 23.01
N ASP A 541 -10.74 12.96 23.70
CA ASP A 541 -9.83 14.11 23.60
C ASP A 541 -9.04 14.06 22.30
N ILE A 542 -8.74 15.24 21.75
CA ILE A 542 -7.85 15.41 20.60
C ILE A 542 -6.44 15.64 21.12
N MET A 543 -5.50 14.87 20.63
CA MET A 543 -4.08 14.95 20.98
C MET A 543 -3.26 15.48 19.82
N SER A 544 -2.16 16.16 20.12
CA SER A 544 -1.13 16.56 19.17
C SER A 544 0.04 15.57 19.17
N ASP A 545 0.86 15.60 18.12
CA ASP A 545 2.13 14.86 18.09
C ASP A 545 3.05 15.35 19.22
N GLY A 546 3.60 14.40 20.00
CA GLY A 546 4.45 14.68 21.15
C GLY A 546 3.71 14.92 22.46
N ASP A 547 2.38 14.97 22.48
CA ASP A 547 1.62 15.10 23.74
C ASP A 547 1.84 13.88 24.65
N THR A 548 2.16 14.11 25.92
CA THR A 548 2.36 13.03 26.90
C THR A 548 1.03 12.40 27.29
N ILE A 549 0.79 11.16 26.82
CA ILE A 549 -0.44 10.39 27.10
C ILE A 549 -0.46 9.94 28.56
N LEU A 550 0.65 9.35 29.02
CA LEU A 550 0.81 8.84 30.38
C LEU A 550 2.24 8.92 30.87
N GLU A 551 2.41 8.86 32.19
CA GLU A 551 3.70 8.77 32.86
C GLU A 551 3.79 7.50 33.71
N PHE A 552 4.98 6.90 33.74
CA PHE A 552 5.33 5.83 34.67
C PHE A 552 5.98 6.38 35.94
N VAL A 553 5.85 5.63 37.03
CA VAL A 553 6.49 5.95 38.30
C VAL A 553 8.03 5.96 38.18
#